data_12f6020ff4f5e8b32d6bbc3f4c8450f2
#
_entry.id   12f6020ff4f5e8b32d6bbc3f4c8450f2
#
_cell.length_a   1.000
_cell.length_b   1.000
_cell.length_c   1.000
_cell.angle_alpha   90.00
_cell.angle_beta   90.00
_cell.angle_gamma   90.00
#
_symmetry.space_group_name_H-M   'P 1'
#
loop_
_entity.id
_entity.type
_entity.pdbx_description
1 polymer ?
#
loop_
_entity_poly.entity_id
_entity_poly.type
_entity_poly.pdbx_seq_one_letter_code
_entity_poly.pdbx_strand_id
1 'polypeptide(L)'
;GSEMCIRDRLELEGLVVMIPKKGAEVARITEKNLKDALEIRMALEELAAELACRRIDDAGREQLKTACEAFRKAVETRDLSAIVDADVAFHNVVYEATDNDRLVSISQTLREQVYRYRVEYVKDLNHHSKLVAEHEALTEAILQGDEDRAKEVTRKHIYDQEKIVIANAVKTHYMQ
;
A
#
# COMPACT_ATOMS: atom_id res chain seq x y z
N GLY A 1 -11.34 -30.53 8.89
CA GLY A 1 -11.36 -29.26 8.20
C GLY A 1 -10.84 -29.42 6.79
N SER A 2 -11.62 -29.02 5.80
CA SER A 2 -11.16 -28.99 4.41
C SER A 2 -9.96 -28.06 4.35
N GLU A 3 -8.76 -28.57 4.08
CA GLU A 3 -7.63 -27.74 3.70
C GLU A 3 -8.00 -27.03 2.40
N MET A 4 -8.31 -25.74 2.51
CA MET A 4 -8.58 -24.93 1.34
C MET A 4 -7.33 -24.94 0.46
N CYS A 5 -7.46 -25.44 -0.79
CA CYS A 5 -6.36 -25.48 -1.74
C CYS A 5 -5.80 -24.07 -1.93
N ILE A 6 -4.50 -23.91 -2.10
CA ILE A 6 -3.85 -22.62 -2.37
C ILE A 6 -4.57 -21.87 -3.50
N ARG A 7 -5.03 -22.60 -4.53
CA ARG A 7 -5.79 -22.02 -5.65
C ARG A 7 -7.12 -21.44 -5.23
N ASP A 8 -7.88 -22.16 -4.37
CA ASP A 8 -9.18 -21.70 -3.89
C ASP A 8 -9.02 -20.44 -3.02
N ARG A 9 -7.94 -20.38 -2.26
CA ARG A 9 -7.61 -19.20 -1.46
C ARG A 9 -7.26 -18.01 -2.35
N LEU A 10 -6.42 -18.20 -3.38
CA LEU A 10 -6.08 -17.14 -4.33
C LEU A 10 -7.29 -16.66 -5.13
N GLU A 11 -8.24 -17.56 -5.44
CA GLU A 11 -9.50 -17.20 -6.10
C GLU A 11 -10.40 -16.40 -5.16
N LEU A 12 -10.51 -16.79 -3.89
CA LEU A 12 -11.26 -16.05 -2.88
C LEU A 12 -10.68 -14.64 -2.64
N GLU A 13 -9.37 -14.51 -2.70
CA GLU A 13 -8.65 -13.24 -2.60
C GLU A 13 -8.73 -12.41 -3.90
N GLY A 14 -9.33 -12.96 -4.98
CA GLY A 14 -9.47 -12.27 -6.26
C GLY A 14 -8.16 -12.12 -7.05
N LEU A 15 -7.13 -12.88 -6.70
CA LEU A 15 -5.81 -12.85 -7.36
C LEU A 15 -5.75 -13.75 -8.59
N VAL A 16 -6.60 -14.78 -8.63
CA VAL A 16 -6.73 -15.69 -9.78
C VAL A 16 -8.20 -15.94 -10.11
N VAL A 17 -8.44 -16.37 -11.33
CA VAL A 17 -9.75 -16.85 -11.82
C VAL A 17 -9.59 -18.30 -12.25
N MET A 18 -10.47 -19.17 -11.79
CA MET A 18 -10.48 -20.58 -12.22
C MET A 18 -11.21 -20.71 -13.56
N ILE A 19 -10.48 -21.13 -14.59
CA ILE A 19 -11.05 -21.37 -15.91
C ILE A 19 -11.28 -22.88 -16.09
N PRO A 20 -12.54 -23.32 -16.33
CA PRO A 20 -12.84 -24.72 -16.53
C PRO A 20 -11.92 -25.34 -17.59
N LYS A 21 -11.30 -26.49 -17.26
CA LYS A 21 -10.36 -27.25 -18.12
C LYS A 21 -9.02 -26.56 -18.44
N LYS A 22 -8.80 -25.30 -18.04
CA LYS A 22 -7.52 -24.58 -18.25
C LYS A 22 -6.72 -24.37 -16.97
N GLY A 23 -7.38 -24.38 -15.81
CA GLY A 23 -6.73 -24.13 -14.52
C GLY A 23 -6.87 -22.70 -14.04
N ALA A 24 -5.94 -22.24 -13.19
CA ALA A 24 -5.94 -20.89 -12.64
C ALA A 24 -5.22 -19.92 -13.58
N GLU A 25 -5.86 -18.80 -13.90
CA GLU A 25 -5.23 -17.65 -14.57
C GLU A 25 -5.18 -16.46 -13.61
N VAL A 26 -4.12 -15.65 -13.72
CA VAL A 26 -4.01 -14.41 -12.92
C VAL A 26 -5.20 -13.51 -13.25
N ALA A 27 -5.93 -13.09 -12.21
CA ALA A 27 -7.09 -12.23 -12.37
C ALA A 27 -6.70 -10.90 -13.03
N ARG A 28 -7.49 -10.49 -14.02
CA ARG A 28 -7.38 -9.14 -14.59
C ARG A 28 -8.25 -8.22 -13.74
N ILE A 29 -7.65 -7.17 -13.22
CA ILE A 29 -8.43 -6.15 -12.53
C ILE A 29 -8.97 -5.16 -13.56
N THR A 30 -10.25 -4.89 -13.52
CA THR A 30 -10.87 -3.85 -14.35
C THR A 30 -10.57 -2.47 -13.78
N GLU A 31 -10.69 -1.42 -14.59
CA GLU A 31 -10.55 -0.04 -14.11
C GLU A 31 -11.50 0.24 -12.94
N LYS A 32 -12.75 -0.25 -13.05
CA LYS A 32 -13.73 -0.11 -11.98
C LYS A 32 -13.26 -0.78 -10.69
N ASN A 33 -12.86 -2.04 -10.74
CA ASN A 33 -12.41 -2.78 -9.56
C ASN A 33 -11.17 -2.15 -8.93
N LEU A 34 -10.27 -1.59 -9.76
CA LEU A 34 -9.09 -0.88 -9.26
C LEU A 34 -9.49 0.40 -8.52
N LYS A 35 -10.42 1.19 -9.08
CA LYS A 35 -10.95 2.39 -8.41
C LYS A 35 -11.64 2.03 -7.10
N ASP A 36 -12.54 1.04 -7.12
CA ASP A 36 -13.24 0.57 -5.92
C ASP A 36 -12.23 0.14 -4.82
N ALA A 37 -11.16 -0.57 -5.20
CA ALA A 37 -10.13 -1.00 -4.26
C ALA A 37 -9.32 0.19 -3.69
N LEU A 38 -9.00 1.18 -4.52
CA LEU A 38 -8.26 2.37 -4.10
C LEU A 38 -9.09 3.30 -3.21
N GLU A 39 -10.40 3.42 -3.45
CA GLU A 39 -11.32 4.15 -2.56
C GLU A 39 -11.37 3.55 -1.15
N ILE A 40 -11.49 2.21 -1.06
CA ILE A 40 -11.48 1.51 0.23
C ILE A 40 -10.10 1.64 0.89
N ARG A 41 -9.02 1.49 0.12
CA ARG A 41 -7.64 1.65 0.60
C ARG A 41 -7.44 3.03 1.23
N MET A 42 -7.89 4.09 0.56
CA MET A 42 -7.79 5.46 1.08
C MET A 42 -8.43 5.58 2.46
N ALA A 43 -9.66 5.09 2.63
CA ALA A 43 -10.37 5.15 3.90
C ALA A 43 -9.65 4.36 5.01
N LEU A 44 -9.12 3.17 4.70
CA LEU A 44 -8.41 2.34 5.67
C LEU A 44 -7.05 2.93 6.04
N GLU A 45 -6.31 3.51 5.09
CA GLU A 45 -5.01 4.13 5.38
C GLU A 45 -5.16 5.46 6.14
N GLU A 46 -6.20 6.26 5.87
CA GLU A 46 -6.52 7.43 6.68
C GLU A 46 -6.85 7.04 8.13
N LEU A 47 -7.64 6.00 8.32
CA LEU A 47 -7.92 5.46 9.66
C LEU A 47 -6.65 4.93 10.33
N ALA A 48 -5.77 4.24 9.58
CA ALA A 48 -4.51 3.75 10.11
C ALA A 48 -3.61 4.90 10.59
N ALA A 49 -3.48 5.96 9.80
CA ALA A 49 -2.70 7.14 10.15
C ALA A 49 -3.24 7.83 11.42
N GLU A 50 -4.57 8.00 11.52
CA GLU A 50 -5.23 8.55 12.69
C GLU A 50 -4.98 7.71 13.95
N LEU A 51 -5.19 6.39 13.86
CA LEU A 51 -4.99 5.49 14.99
C LEU A 51 -3.51 5.39 15.41
N ALA A 52 -2.58 5.40 14.43
CA ALA A 52 -1.15 5.44 14.72
C ALA A 52 -0.77 6.69 15.53
N CYS A 53 -1.28 7.87 15.18
CA CYS A 53 -1.06 9.10 15.96
C CYS A 53 -1.46 8.93 17.44
N ARG A 54 -2.55 8.22 17.70
CA ARG A 54 -3.10 8.04 19.06
C ARG A 54 -2.42 6.94 19.87
N ARG A 55 -1.90 5.91 19.21
CA ARG A 55 -1.56 4.63 19.85
C ARG A 55 -0.09 4.25 19.77
N ILE A 56 0.69 4.92 18.90
CA ILE A 56 2.10 4.60 18.74
C ILE A 56 2.86 4.76 20.06
N ASP A 57 3.52 3.70 20.51
CA ASP A 57 4.39 3.70 21.67
C ASP A 57 5.82 4.16 21.33
N ASP A 58 6.70 4.23 22.32
CA ASP A 58 8.07 4.68 22.13
C ASP A 58 8.86 3.74 21.20
N ALA A 59 8.63 2.43 21.27
CA ALA A 59 9.28 1.48 20.37
C ALA A 59 8.81 1.66 18.94
N GLY A 60 7.51 1.80 18.71
CA GLY A 60 6.92 2.09 17.41
C GLY A 60 7.42 3.41 16.80
N ARG A 61 7.62 4.45 17.63
CA ARG A 61 8.20 5.73 17.20
C ARG A 61 9.60 5.57 16.62
N GLU A 62 10.44 4.78 17.26
CA GLU A 62 11.81 4.51 16.76
C GLU A 62 11.79 3.62 15.53
N GLN A 63 10.89 2.63 15.48
CA GLN A 63 10.69 1.80 14.29
C GLN A 63 10.23 2.64 13.09
N LEU A 64 9.28 3.57 13.28
CA LEU A 64 8.78 4.44 12.23
C LEU A 64 9.87 5.34 11.65
N LYS A 65 10.69 5.97 12.51
CA LYS A 65 11.85 6.75 12.07
C LYS A 65 12.84 5.90 11.27
N THR A 66 13.13 4.71 11.77
CA THR A 66 14.07 3.77 11.12
C THR A 66 13.54 3.33 9.75
N ALA A 67 12.25 3.01 9.63
CA ALA A 67 11.63 2.61 8.39
C ALA A 67 11.58 3.76 7.36
N CYS A 68 11.29 4.98 7.80
CA CYS A 68 11.32 6.18 6.96
C CYS A 68 12.72 6.43 6.39
N GLU A 69 13.74 6.36 7.25
CA GLU A 69 15.15 6.53 6.83
C GLU A 69 15.61 5.39 5.90
N ALA A 70 15.17 4.14 6.15
CA ALA A 70 15.46 3.01 5.27
C ALA A 70 14.85 3.21 3.88
N PHE A 71 13.61 3.72 3.80
CA PHE A 71 12.96 4.06 2.53
C PHE A 71 13.74 5.14 1.78
N ARG A 72 14.13 6.24 2.46
CA ARG A 72 14.94 7.30 1.85
C ARG A 72 16.24 6.75 1.26
N LYS A 73 16.95 5.90 2.00
CA LYS A 73 18.18 5.26 1.53
C LYS A 73 17.94 4.32 0.35
N ALA A 74 16.87 3.53 0.39
CA ALA A 74 16.52 2.65 -0.72
C ALA A 74 16.30 3.43 -2.01
N VAL A 75 15.61 4.58 -1.95
CA VAL A 75 15.41 5.47 -3.11
C VAL A 75 16.75 5.95 -3.69
N GLU A 76 17.74 6.24 -2.87
CA GLU A 76 19.09 6.65 -3.33
C GLU A 76 19.81 5.54 -4.12
N THR A 77 19.53 4.26 -3.82
CA THR A 77 20.14 3.13 -4.54
C THR A 77 19.63 2.96 -5.96
N ARG A 78 18.44 3.45 -6.27
CA ARG A 78 17.69 3.21 -7.52
C ARG A 78 17.38 1.73 -7.80
N ASP A 79 17.51 0.87 -6.80
CA ASP A 79 17.09 -0.53 -6.89
C ASP A 79 15.59 -0.62 -6.62
N LEU A 80 14.82 -0.96 -7.66
CA LEU A 80 13.38 -1.04 -7.59
C LEU A 80 12.90 -2.01 -6.50
N SER A 81 13.54 -3.17 -6.36
CA SER A 81 13.16 -4.15 -5.35
C SER A 81 13.36 -3.58 -3.95
N ALA A 82 14.54 -3.00 -3.70
CA ALA A 82 14.85 -2.38 -2.41
C ALA A 82 13.86 -1.24 -2.06
N ILE A 83 13.47 -0.43 -3.04
CA ILE A 83 12.51 0.66 -2.84
C ILE A 83 11.13 0.12 -2.49
N VAL A 84 10.64 -0.88 -3.23
CA VAL A 84 9.33 -1.51 -2.98
C VAL A 84 9.30 -2.19 -1.61
N ASP A 85 10.36 -2.92 -1.26
CA ASP A 85 10.45 -3.61 0.04
C ASP A 85 10.48 -2.62 1.20
N ALA A 86 11.23 -1.52 1.07
CA ALA A 86 11.29 -0.47 2.08
C ALA A 86 9.97 0.30 2.22
N ASP A 87 9.26 0.53 1.12
CA ASP A 87 7.95 1.16 1.10
C ASP A 87 6.90 0.26 1.81
N VAL A 88 6.93 -1.05 1.54
CA VAL A 88 6.09 -2.02 2.24
C VAL A 88 6.41 -2.04 3.73
N ALA A 89 7.69 -2.05 4.10
CA ALA A 89 8.11 -2.07 5.50
C ALA A 89 7.66 -0.81 6.25
N PHE A 90 7.79 0.37 5.63
CA PHE A 90 7.31 1.63 6.22
C PHE A 90 5.82 1.59 6.55
N HIS A 91 5.00 1.22 5.58
CA HIS A 91 3.56 1.15 5.81
C HIS A 91 3.16 0.07 6.82
N ASN A 92 3.90 -1.05 6.90
CA ASN A 92 3.66 -2.06 7.93
C ASN A 92 3.82 -1.48 9.34
N VAL A 93 4.86 -0.67 9.58
CA VAL A 93 5.05 -0.01 10.88
C VAL A 93 3.89 0.92 11.20
N VAL A 94 3.37 1.67 10.23
CA VAL A 94 2.17 2.53 10.44
C VAL A 94 0.95 1.68 10.83
N TYR A 95 0.73 0.54 10.16
CA TYR A 95 -0.37 -0.36 10.50
C TYR A 95 -0.20 -1.02 11.87
N GLU A 96 0.99 -1.49 12.21
CA GLU A 96 1.28 -2.07 13.53
C GLU A 96 1.06 -1.06 14.65
N ALA A 97 1.42 0.21 14.44
CA ALA A 97 1.18 1.29 15.39
C ALA A 97 -0.31 1.56 15.65
N THR A 98 -1.23 1.01 14.83
CA THR A 98 -2.67 1.15 15.08
C THR A 98 -3.18 0.31 16.23
N ASP A 99 -2.44 -0.73 16.67
CA ASP A 99 -2.91 -1.72 17.64
C ASP A 99 -4.33 -2.23 17.29
N ASN A 100 -4.55 -2.57 16.01
CA ASN A 100 -5.83 -3.01 15.47
C ASN A 100 -5.65 -4.15 14.45
N ASP A 101 -5.60 -5.38 14.94
CA ASP A 101 -5.39 -6.58 14.13
C ASP A 101 -6.40 -6.73 12.98
N ARG A 102 -7.63 -6.25 13.16
CA ARG A 102 -8.66 -6.31 12.11
C ARG A 102 -8.34 -5.36 10.98
N LEU A 103 -7.94 -4.13 11.31
CA LEU A 103 -7.51 -3.15 10.31
C LEU A 103 -6.28 -3.66 9.54
N VAL A 104 -5.29 -4.20 10.24
CA VAL A 104 -4.08 -4.80 9.64
C VAL A 104 -4.47 -5.90 8.64
N SER A 105 -5.30 -6.87 9.06
CA SER A 105 -5.70 -8.00 8.21
C SER A 105 -6.46 -7.59 6.96
N ILE A 106 -7.45 -6.69 7.08
CA ILE A 106 -8.25 -6.21 5.95
C ILE A 106 -7.37 -5.42 4.97
N SER A 107 -6.53 -4.54 5.50
CA SER A 107 -5.64 -3.71 4.70
C SER A 107 -4.60 -4.52 3.95
N GLN A 108 -4.06 -5.59 4.56
CA GLN A 108 -3.08 -6.47 3.92
C GLN A 108 -3.64 -7.11 2.66
N THR A 109 -4.84 -7.72 2.72
CA THR A 109 -5.50 -8.33 1.56
C THR A 109 -5.67 -7.33 0.41
N LEU A 110 -6.12 -6.11 0.74
CA LEU A 110 -6.32 -5.06 -0.26
C LEU A 110 -4.99 -4.59 -0.88
N ARG A 111 -3.94 -4.47 -0.07
CA ARG A 111 -2.59 -4.10 -0.51
C ARG A 111 -1.99 -5.13 -1.46
N GLU A 112 -2.22 -6.42 -1.22
CA GLU A 112 -1.81 -7.50 -2.13
C GLU A 112 -2.50 -7.40 -3.49
N GLN A 113 -3.79 -7.09 -3.52
CA GLN A 113 -4.55 -6.89 -4.77
C GLN A 113 -4.01 -5.73 -5.62
N VAL A 114 -3.58 -4.64 -4.99
CA VAL A 114 -3.06 -3.46 -5.69
C VAL A 114 -1.53 -3.44 -5.83
N TYR A 115 -0.81 -4.43 -5.31
CA TYR A 115 0.65 -4.49 -5.24
C TYR A 115 1.33 -4.22 -6.60
N ARG A 116 0.88 -4.88 -7.67
CA ARG A 116 1.45 -4.69 -9.02
C ARG A 116 1.37 -3.25 -9.52
N TYR A 117 0.32 -2.53 -9.15
CA TYR A 117 0.13 -1.12 -9.54
C TYR A 117 1.04 -0.20 -8.73
N ARG A 118 1.29 -0.54 -7.47
CA ARG A 118 2.27 0.15 -6.64
C ARG A 118 3.68 0.01 -7.21
N VAL A 119 4.06 -1.19 -7.65
CA VAL A 119 5.34 -1.43 -8.33
C VAL A 119 5.45 -0.55 -9.59
N GLU A 120 4.40 -0.47 -10.41
CA GLU A 120 4.39 0.40 -11.59
C GLU A 120 4.53 1.88 -11.25
N TYR A 121 3.95 2.33 -10.15
CA TYR A 121 4.11 3.71 -9.66
C TYR A 121 5.55 4.00 -9.25
N VAL A 122 6.17 3.10 -8.49
CA VAL A 122 7.53 3.23 -7.97
C VAL A 122 8.60 3.14 -9.08
N LYS A 123 8.30 2.52 -10.23
CA LYS A 123 9.23 2.48 -11.38
C LYS A 123 9.56 3.85 -11.95
N ASP A 124 8.68 4.83 -11.83
CA ASP A 124 8.92 6.17 -12.35
C ASP A 124 9.75 7.00 -11.36
N LEU A 125 11.02 7.19 -11.70
CA LEU A 125 11.99 7.94 -10.91
C LEU A 125 11.54 9.38 -10.60
N ASN A 126 10.66 9.96 -11.43
CA ASN A 126 10.16 11.32 -11.20
C ASN A 126 9.28 11.44 -9.93
N HIS A 127 8.79 10.30 -9.42
CA HIS A 127 7.97 10.28 -8.20
C HIS A 127 8.78 10.09 -6.93
N HIS A 128 10.04 9.66 -7.02
CA HIS A 128 10.84 9.26 -5.87
C HIS A 128 11.03 10.37 -4.83
N SER A 129 11.40 11.58 -5.26
CA SER A 129 11.58 12.71 -4.32
C SER A 129 10.28 13.08 -3.60
N LYS A 130 9.15 12.98 -4.31
CA LYS A 130 7.83 13.21 -3.74
C LYS A 130 7.45 12.14 -2.74
N LEU A 131 7.68 10.85 -3.08
CA LEU A 131 7.43 9.74 -2.17
C LEU A 131 8.21 9.88 -0.86
N VAL A 132 9.50 10.24 -0.93
CA VAL A 132 10.32 10.49 0.25
C VAL A 132 9.70 11.60 1.10
N ALA A 133 9.36 12.74 0.50
CA ALA A 133 8.75 13.87 1.21
C ALA A 133 7.40 13.52 1.85
N GLU A 134 6.59 12.69 1.21
CA GLU A 134 5.30 12.21 1.74
C GLU A 134 5.49 11.27 2.93
N HIS A 135 6.46 10.33 2.89
CA HIS A 135 6.78 9.45 4.02
C HIS A 135 7.36 10.23 5.20
N GLU A 136 8.23 11.20 4.95
CA GLU A 136 8.76 12.10 5.99
C GLU A 136 7.64 12.92 6.65
N ALA A 137 6.74 13.51 5.86
CA ALA A 137 5.62 14.28 6.37
C ALA A 137 4.62 13.43 7.18
N LEU A 138 4.35 12.20 6.75
CA LEU A 138 3.51 11.26 7.50
C LEU A 138 4.18 10.84 8.81
N THR A 139 5.47 10.53 8.76
CA THR A 139 6.27 10.21 9.95
C THR A 139 6.21 11.36 10.96
N GLU A 140 6.44 12.59 10.53
CA GLU A 140 6.40 13.76 11.40
C GLU A 140 5.02 13.95 12.04
N ALA A 141 3.95 13.86 11.23
CA ALA A 141 2.58 14.00 11.73
C ALA A 141 2.24 12.95 12.78
N ILE A 142 2.60 11.68 12.56
CA ILE A 142 2.37 10.60 13.53
C ILE A 142 3.17 10.83 14.81
N LEU A 143 4.45 11.22 14.72
CA LEU A 143 5.29 11.47 15.87
C LEU A 143 4.82 12.68 16.70
N GLN A 144 4.18 13.67 16.08
CA GLN A 144 3.59 14.82 16.75
C GLN A 144 2.17 14.55 17.27
N GLY A 145 1.54 13.43 16.89
CA GLY A 145 0.15 13.13 17.21
C GLY A 145 -0.84 14.01 16.45
N ASP A 146 -0.43 14.58 15.31
CA ASP A 146 -1.27 15.44 14.46
C ASP A 146 -2.11 14.59 13.51
N GLU A 147 -3.28 14.16 14.00
CA GLU A 147 -4.20 13.29 13.28
C GLU A 147 -4.71 13.90 11.96
N ASP A 148 -5.03 15.19 11.96
CA ASP A 148 -5.57 15.85 10.79
C ASP A 148 -4.50 15.96 9.69
N ARG A 149 -3.28 16.27 10.07
CA ARG A 149 -2.14 16.30 9.16
C ARG A 149 -1.79 14.92 8.62
N ALA A 150 -1.79 13.89 9.48
CA ALA A 150 -1.52 12.53 9.06
C ALA A 150 -2.56 12.05 8.03
N LYS A 151 -3.85 12.29 8.26
CA LYS A 151 -4.92 11.98 7.30
C LYS A 151 -4.77 12.74 5.98
N GLU A 152 -4.49 14.04 6.03
CA GLU A 152 -4.30 14.87 4.83
C GLU A 152 -3.15 14.35 3.96
N VAL A 153 -2.00 14.07 4.58
CA VAL A 153 -0.82 13.55 3.87
C VAL A 153 -1.13 12.19 3.26
N THR A 154 -1.74 11.29 4.02
CA THR A 154 -2.13 9.95 3.54
C THR A 154 -3.11 10.04 2.38
N ARG A 155 -4.17 10.84 2.49
CA ARG A 155 -5.14 11.04 1.40
C ARG A 155 -4.48 11.54 0.14
N LYS A 156 -3.61 12.52 0.24
CA LYS A 156 -2.89 13.07 -0.91
C LYS A 156 -1.98 12.04 -1.56
N HIS A 157 -1.24 11.27 -0.74
CA HIS A 157 -0.36 10.20 -1.18
C HIS A 157 -1.12 9.15 -2.01
N ILE A 158 -2.24 8.63 -1.50
CA ILE A 158 -3.05 7.63 -2.20
C ILE A 158 -3.69 8.22 -3.48
N TYR A 159 -4.24 9.42 -3.41
CA TYR A 159 -4.86 10.08 -4.55
C TYR A 159 -3.88 10.32 -5.71
N ASP A 160 -2.67 10.73 -5.41
CA ASP A 160 -1.64 10.98 -6.42
C ASP A 160 -1.16 9.65 -7.05
N GLN A 161 -1.04 8.59 -6.26
CA GLN A 161 -0.78 7.24 -6.77
C GLN A 161 -1.91 6.75 -7.67
N GLU A 162 -3.16 6.90 -7.25
CA GLU A 162 -4.35 6.49 -8.01
C GLU A 162 -4.37 7.09 -9.41
N LYS A 163 -4.20 8.41 -9.52
CA LYS A 163 -4.20 9.11 -10.82
C LYS A 163 -3.19 8.54 -11.79
N ILE A 164 -1.97 8.27 -11.32
CA ILE A 164 -0.88 7.80 -12.17
C ILE A 164 -1.09 6.33 -12.54
N VAL A 165 -1.49 5.51 -11.57
CA VAL A 165 -1.75 4.10 -11.79
C VAL A 165 -2.87 3.89 -12.80
N ILE A 166 -3.98 4.62 -12.68
CA ILE A 166 -5.08 4.56 -13.63
C ILE A 166 -4.63 5.04 -15.02
N ALA A 167 -3.91 6.16 -15.11
CA ALA A 167 -3.40 6.66 -16.38
C ALA A 167 -2.45 5.69 -17.08
N ASN A 168 -1.60 4.99 -16.32
CA ASN A 168 -0.68 3.98 -16.84
C ASN A 168 -1.40 2.68 -17.24
N ALA A 169 -2.39 2.25 -16.45
CA ALA A 169 -3.18 1.07 -16.75
C ALA A 169 -3.96 1.23 -18.08
N VAL A 170 -4.50 2.40 -18.33
CA VAL A 170 -5.17 2.73 -19.63
C VAL A 170 -4.18 2.69 -20.79
N LYS A 171 -2.94 3.17 -20.59
CA LYS A 171 -1.92 3.21 -21.66
C LYS A 171 -1.35 1.82 -22.01
N THR A 172 -1.26 0.91 -21.06
CA THR A 172 -0.55 -0.36 -21.21
C THR A 172 -1.43 -1.55 -21.57
N HIS A 173 -2.74 -1.35 -21.92
CA HIS A 173 -3.67 -2.44 -22.24
C HIS A 173 -3.83 -3.52 -21.16
N TYR A 174 -3.46 -3.24 -19.91
CA TYR A 174 -3.75 -4.14 -18.79
C TYR A 174 -5.25 -4.20 -18.45
N MET A 175 -6.05 -3.38 -19.13
CA MET A 175 -7.49 -3.25 -18.98
C MET A 175 -8.20 -3.60 -20.32
N GLN A 176 -8.25 -4.85 -20.67
CA GLN A 176 -9.18 -5.39 -21.66
C GLN A 176 -9.94 -6.58 -21.08
#